data_4465381064ca6b3f65308be9731d1faf
#
_entry.id   4465381064ca6b3f65308be9731d1faf
#
_cell.length_a   1.000
_cell.length_b   1.000
_cell.length_c   1.000
_cell.angle_alpha   90.00
_cell.angle_beta   90.00
_cell.angle_gamma   90.00
#
_symmetry.space_group_name_H-M   'P 1'
#
loop_
_entity.id
_entity.type
_entity.pdbx_description
1 polymer ?
#
loop_
_entity_poly.entity_id
_entity_poly.type
_entity_poly.pdbx_seq_one_letter_code
_entity_poly.pdbx_strand_id
1 'polypeptide(L)'
;MKEKIYIIITFLIILSVSLFTIFGCANRGQGPQGGPKDLIPPKYLKSIPEQEATNVTTPTVELFFDEIVLVESSFEKVIISPPQKTAPTIKALGKKVKVQLRDSLLPNTTYTIDFTDAIVDNNERNKLDGFTFCFATGDHIDSLKISVFVVYAQNLNPVPGILVGVHSNLDDTAFTKIPFNRITKTNSRGEFTISNIAEGTYKIFALSD
;
A
#
# COMPACT_ATOMS: atom_id res chain seq x y z
N MET A 1 -21.13 78.19 27.73
CA MET A 1 -19.82 77.90 27.10
C MET A 1 -19.08 76.71 27.75
N LYS A 2 -18.94 76.73 29.07
CA LYS A 2 -18.17 75.64 29.77
C LYS A 2 -18.70 74.21 29.56
N GLU A 3 -20.03 74.01 29.59
CA GLU A 3 -20.60 72.66 29.40
C GLU A 3 -20.36 72.09 28.00
N LYS A 4 -20.42 72.91 26.96
CA LYS A 4 -20.11 72.45 25.60
C LYS A 4 -18.64 72.03 25.46
N ILE A 5 -17.72 72.64 26.18
CA ILE A 5 -16.30 72.35 26.21
C ILE A 5 -16.10 70.96 26.88
N TYR A 6 -16.77 70.71 28.01
CA TYR A 6 -16.69 69.43 28.70
C TYR A 6 -17.19 68.23 27.81
N ILE A 7 -18.29 68.43 27.08
CA ILE A 7 -18.86 67.45 26.17
C ILE A 7 -17.85 67.12 25.05
N ILE A 8 -17.20 68.13 24.46
CA ILE A 8 -16.21 67.95 23.42
C ILE A 8 -14.96 67.21 23.93
N ILE A 9 -14.47 67.56 25.12
CA ILE A 9 -13.33 66.90 25.74
C ILE A 9 -13.66 65.43 26.05
N THR A 10 -14.82 65.14 26.62
CA THR A 10 -15.25 63.77 26.90
C THR A 10 -15.37 62.94 25.63
N PHE A 11 -15.94 63.52 24.57
CA PHE A 11 -15.99 62.83 23.26
C PHE A 11 -14.63 62.54 22.67
N LEU A 12 -13.66 63.46 22.77
CA LEU A 12 -12.29 63.30 22.32
C LEU A 12 -11.56 62.19 23.10
N ILE A 13 -11.80 62.12 24.41
CA ILE A 13 -11.21 61.08 25.27
C ILE A 13 -11.78 59.69 24.88
N ILE A 14 -13.11 59.60 24.72
CA ILE A 14 -13.74 58.35 24.31
C ILE A 14 -13.25 57.90 22.91
N LEU A 15 -13.14 58.84 21.97
CA LEU A 15 -12.62 58.56 20.62
C LEU A 15 -11.16 58.10 20.67
N SER A 16 -10.31 58.73 21.51
CA SER A 16 -8.92 58.34 21.71
C SER A 16 -8.81 56.92 22.30
N VAL A 17 -9.57 56.60 23.35
CA VAL A 17 -9.59 55.26 23.95
C VAL A 17 -10.06 54.19 22.94
N SER A 18 -11.10 54.52 22.14
CA SER A 18 -11.60 53.63 21.09
C SER A 18 -10.54 53.35 20.00
N LEU A 19 -9.72 54.37 19.64
CA LEU A 19 -8.65 54.17 18.64
C LEU A 19 -7.55 53.26 19.15
N PHE A 20 -7.22 53.29 20.44
CA PHE A 20 -6.18 52.44 21.06
C PHE A 20 -6.61 50.96 21.16
N THR A 21 -7.91 50.66 21.20
CA THR A 21 -8.40 49.28 21.27
C THR A 21 -8.41 48.55 19.90
N ILE A 22 -8.29 49.29 18.79
CA ILE A 22 -8.31 48.72 17.44
C ILE A 22 -6.92 48.20 17.00
N PHE A 23 -5.84 48.61 17.65
CA PHE A 23 -4.47 48.17 17.32
C PHE A 23 -3.98 46.98 18.16
N GLY A 24 -4.89 46.17 18.70
CA GLY A 24 -4.57 44.87 19.27
C GLY A 24 -4.20 43.88 18.16
N CYS A 25 -3.04 44.01 17.54
CA CYS A 25 -2.47 42.93 16.76
C CYS A 25 -2.22 41.73 17.68
N ALA A 26 -3.14 40.77 17.68
CA ALA A 26 -2.84 39.46 18.20
C ALA A 26 -1.64 38.91 17.43
N ASN A 27 -0.46 39.00 18.03
CA ASN A 27 0.74 38.36 17.50
C ASN A 27 0.43 36.87 17.49
N ARG A 28 0.04 36.30 16.32
CA ARG A 28 -0.04 34.84 16.12
C ARG A 28 1.39 34.37 16.30
N GLY A 29 1.75 33.94 17.52
CA GLY A 29 2.95 33.18 17.74
C GLY A 29 3.03 32.09 16.66
N GLN A 30 4.22 31.85 16.16
CA GLN A 30 4.42 30.70 15.26
C GLN A 30 3.81 29.48 15.97
N GLY A 31 2.81 28.87 15.32
CA GLY A 31 2.22 27.62 15.83
C GLY A 31 3.34 26.60 16.09
N PRO A 32 3.07 25.55 16.86
CA PRO A 32 4.06 24.55 17.13
C PRO A 32 4.66 24.07 15.80
N GLN A 33 5.95 24.33 15.64
CA GLN A 33 6.73 23.75 14.54
C GLN A 33 6.82 22.26 14.87
N GLY A 34 6.27 21.40 14.03
CA GLY A 34 6.33 19.95 14.22
C GLY A 34 7.74 19.48 14.52
N GLY A 35 7.87 18.32 15.16
CA GLY A 35 9.15 17.65 15.38
C GLY A 35 9.89 17.34 14.07
N PRO A 36 11.09 16.78 14.15
CA PRO A 36 11.80 16.28 12.98
C PRO A 36 10.89 15.33 12.18
N LYS A 37 10.95 15.43 10.84
CA LYS A 37 10.22 14.54 9.95
C LYS A 37 10.67 13.09 10.20
N ASP A 38 9.73 12.18 10.40
CA ASP A 38 10.02 10.76 10.46
C ASP A 38 10.37 10.24 9.02
N LEU A 39 11.41 9.42 8.94
CA LEU A 39 11.86 8.79 7.70
C LEU A 39 11.83 7.26 7.79
N ILE A 40 11.25 6.72 8.86
CA ILE A 40 11.24 5.29 9.12
C ILE A 40 9.92 4.72 8.58
N PRO A 41 9.97 3.71 7.70
CA PRO A 41 8.76 3.04 7.25
C PRO A 41 8.10 2.22 8.36
N PRO A 42 6.79 1.95 8.27
CA PRO A 42 6.08 1.12 9.23
C PRO A 42 6.68 -0.29 9.28
N LYS A 43 6.71 -0.88 10.48
CA LYS A 43 7.24 -2.23 10.69
C LYS A 43 6.10 -3.21 10.88
N TYR A 44 6.15 -4.32 10.13
CA TYR A 44 5.29 -5.46 10.36
C TYR A 44 5.61 -6.11 11.72
N LEU A 45 4.58 -6.41 12.52
CA LEU A 45 4.70 -7.02 13.84
C LEU A 45 4.23 -8.48 13.86
N LYS A 46 3.03 -8.73 13.33
CA LYS A 46 2.39 -10.05 13.32
C LYS A 46 1.22 -10.10 12.35
N SER A 47 0.67 -11.28 12.13
CA SER A 47 -0.54 -11.46 11.31
C SER A 47 -1.45 -12.54 11.86
N ILE A 48 -2.68 -12.60 11.34
CA ILE A 48 -3.67 -13.64 11.55
C ILE A 48 -4.26 -14.00 10.18
N PRO A 49 -4.02 -15.22 9.65
CA PRO A 49 -3.13 -16.25 10.18
C PRO A 49 -1.67 -15.77 10.26
N GLU A 50 -0.80 -16.51 10.92
CA GLU A 50 0.63 -16.19 10.99
C GLU A 50 1.27 -16.24 9.60
N GLN A 51 2.40 -15.51 9.44
CA GLN A 51 3.23 -15.60 8.25
C GLN A 51 3.65 -17.07 8.02
N GLU A 52 3.52 -17.55 6.78
CA GLU A 52 3.84 -18.93 6.40
C GLU A 52 2.98 -20.01 7.12
N ALA A 53 1.80 -19.64 7.63
CA ALA A 53 0.88 -20.60 8.21
C ALA A 53 0.41 -21.62 7.16
N THR A 54 0.24 -22.86 7.58
CA THR A 54 -0.29 -23.97 6.77
C THR A 54 -1.70 -24.36 7.22
N ASN A 55 -2.40 -25.15 6.40
CA ASN A 55 -3.76 -25.62 6.66
C ASN A 55 -4.76 -24.47 6.95
N VAL A 56 -4.54 -23.32 6.33
CA VAL A 56 -5.38 -22.13 6.50
C VAL A 56 -6.69 -22.33 5.74
N THR A 57 -7.81 -22.15 6.44
CA THR A 57 -9.17 -22.28 5.87
C THR A 57 -9.90 -20.95 5.75
N THR A 58 -9.40 -19.90 6.42
CA THR A 58 -10.02 -18.57 6.38
C THR A 58 -9.54 -17.75 5.17
N PRO A 59 -10.44 -17.13 4.41
CA PRO A 59 -10.07 -16.24 3.31
C PRO A 59 -9.68 -14.82 3.78
N THR A 60 -9.53 -14.62 5.09
CA THR A 60 -9.22 -13.31 5.67
C THR A 60 -7.83 -13.32 6.27
N VAL A 61 -7.04 -12.29 5.94
CA VAL A 61 -5.71 -12.03 6.50
C VAL A 61 -5.75 -10.67 7.20
N GLU A 62 -5.22 -10.61 8.42
CA GLU A 62 -5.02 -9.39 9.17
C GLU A 62 -3.54 -9.20 9.47
N LEU A 63 -2.96 -8.07 9.05
CA LEU A 63 -1.55 -7.72 9.23
C LEU A 63 -1.47 -6.56 10.22
N PHE A 64 -0.60 -6.64 11.22
CA PHE A 64 -0.46 -5.64 12.28
C PHE A 64 0.90 -4.96 12.20
N PHE A 65 0.90 -3.64 12.39
CA PHE A 65 2.07 -2.77 12.29
C PHE A 65 2.30 -1.99 13.59
N ASP A 66 3.50 -1.45 13.76
CA ASP A 66 3.89 -0.66 14.93
C ASP A 66 3.22 0.72 14.96
N GLU A 67 2.77 1.22 13.81
CA GLU A 67 2.13 2.53 13.64
C GLU A 67 0.87 2.49 12.76
N ILE A 68 0.20 3.63 12.59
CA ILE A 68 -0.97 3.76 11.71
C ILE A 68 -0.51 3.73 10.25
N VAL A 69 -1.11 2.83 9.48
CA VAL A 69 -0.77 2.60 8.08
C VAL A 69 -1.94 2.88 7.14
N LEU A 70 -1.60 3.15 5.90
CA LEU A 70 -2.53 3.24 4.77
C LEU A 70 -2.10 2.25 3.69
N VAL A 71 -3.03 1.90 2.81
CA VAL A 71 -2.74 1.11 1.61
C VAL A 71 -3.09 1.95 0.39
N GLU A 72 -2.07 2.40 -0.32
CA GLU A 72 -2.20 3.24 -1.50
C GLU A 72 -2.39 2.40 -2.76
N SER A 73 -3.28 2.84 -3.64
CA SER A 73 -3.51 2.20 -4.95
C SER A 73 -3.59 0.67 -4.88
N SER A 74 -4.32 0.13 -3.91
CA SER A 74 -4.34 -1.31 -3.62
C SER A 74 -4.68 -2.16 -4.85
N PHE A 75 -5.51 -1.66 -5.75
CA PHE A 75 -5.88 -2.36 -6.98
C PHE A 75 -4.71 -2.51 -7.97
N GLU A 76 -3.81 -1.53 -8.01
CA GLU A 76 -2.67 -1.50 -8.95
C GLU A 76 -1.41 -2.15 -8.37
N LYS A 77 -1.20 -1.95 -7.05
CA LYS A 77 0.04 -2.28 -6.36
C LYS A 77 0.01 -3.60 -5.60
N VAL A 78 -1.18 -4.05 -5.15
CA VAL A 78 -1.25 -5.29 -4.39
C VAL A 78 -1.54 -6.45 -5.34
N ILE A 79 -0.61 -7.39 -5.40
CA ILE A 79 -0.67 -8.55 -6.29
C ILE A 79 -0.96 -9.78 -5.46
N ILE A 80 -2.04 -10.48 -5.78
CA ILE A 80 -2.43 -11.73 -5.11
C ILE A 80 -2.25 -12.90 -6.04
N SER A 81 -1.53 -13.90 -5.58
CA SER A 81 -1.24 -15.13 -6.31
C SER A 81 -1.68 -16.37 -5.50
N PRO A 82 -2.46 -17.29 -6.09
CA PRO A 82 -3.06 -17.24 -7.43
C PRO A 82 -4.00 -16.07 -7.63
N PRO A 83 -4.17 -15.59 -8.89
CA PRO A 83 -5.05 -14.46 -9.19
C PRO A 83 -6.50 -14.77 -8.82
N GLN A 84 -7.18 -13.78 -8.27
CA GLN A 84 -8.59 -13.87 -7.88
C GLN A 84 -9.50 -13.48 -9.05
N LYS A 85 -10.62 -14.20 -9.23
CA LYS A 85 -11.67 -13.80 -10.19
C LYS A 85 -12.44 -12.58 -9.71
N THR A 86 -12.71 -12.55 -8.41
CA THR A 86 -13.40 -11.45 -7.75
C THR A 86 -12.39 -10.59 -7.00
N ALA A 87 -12.37 -9.29 -7.25
CA ALA A 87 -11.43 -8.38 -6.61
C ALA A 87 -11.49 -8.50 -5.08
N PRO A 88 -10.35 -8.68 -4.39
CA PRO A 88 -10.27 -8.77 -2.94
C PRO A 88 -10.66 -7.43 -2.30
N THR A 89 -11.07 -7.49 -1.04
CA THR A 89 -11.25 -6.28 -0.25
C THR A 89 -10.01 -6.04 0.60
N ILE A 90 -9.35 -4.89 0.41
CA ILE A 90 -8.16 -4.49 1.18
C ILE A 90 -8.48 -3.19 1.90
N LYS A 91 -8.34 -3.17 3.24
CA LYS A 91 -8.65 -2.00 4.08
C LYS A 91 -7.58 -1.79 5.13
N ALA A 92 -7.11 -0.56 5.25
CA ALA A 92 -6.32 -0.12 6.39
C ALA A 92 -7.28 0.33 7.51
N LEU A 93 -7.02 -0.13 8.73
CA LEU A 93 -7.83 0.09 9.94
C LEU A 93 -6.90 0.44 11.11
N GLY A 94 -6.44 1.70 11.16
CA GLY A 94 -5.45 2.14 12.14
C GLY A 94 -4.11 1.42 11.93
N LYS A 95 -3.62 0.70 12.92
CA LYS A 95 -2.37 -0.08 12.85
C LYS A 95 -2.52 -1.45 12.18
N LYS A 96 -3.61 -1.69 11.47
CA LYS A 96 -3.94 -2.97 10.88
C LYS A 96 -4.34 -2.84 9.42
N VAL A 97 -3.86 -3.75 8.57
CA VAL A 97 -4.38 -3.98 7.23
C VAL A 97 -5.16 -5.28 7.22
N LYS A 98 -6.40 -5.22 6.74
CA LYS A 98 -7.25 -6.40 6.54
C LYS A 98 -7.39 -6.68 5.05
N VAL A 99 -7.05 -7.90 4.64
CA VAL A 99 -7.26 -8.43 3.29
C VAL A 99 -8.31 -9.52 3.37
N GLN A 100 -9.33 -9.44 2.54
CA GLN A 100 -10.34 -10.47 2.41
C GLN A 100 -10.41 -10.95 0.96
N LEU A 101 -10.01 -12.18 0.73
CA LEU A 101 -10.20 -12.87 -0.53
C LEU A 101 -11.69 -13.14 -0.71
N ARG A 102 -12.18 -12.96 -1.94
CA ARG A 102 -13.61 -13.12 -2.25
C ARG A 102 -13.93 -14.47 -2.86
N ASP A 103 -12.95 -15.06 -3.54
CA ASP A 103 -13.08 -16.39 -4.08
C ASP A 103 -12.85 -17.46 -3.02
N SER A 104 -13.40 -18.63 -3.22
CA SER A 104 -13.08 -19.80 -2.38
C SER A 104 -11.61 -20.16 -2.50
N LEU A 105 -10.98 -20.46 -1.38
CA LEU A 105 -9.58 -20.88 -1.38
C LEU A 105 -9.42 -22.22 -2.12
N LEU A 106 -8.43 -22.28 -2.99
CA LEU A 106 -8.04 -23.50 -3.68
C LEU A 106 -7.37 -24.48 -2.68
N PRO A 107 -7.63 -25.77 -2.74
CA PRO A 107 -7.00 -26.75 -1.86
C PRO A 107 -5.51 -26.90 -2.19
N ASN A 108 -4.70 -27.27 -1.20
CA ASN A 108 -3.27 -27.56 -1.34
C ASN A 108 -2.52 -26.47 -2.15
N THR A 109 -2.78 -25.21 -1.81
CA THR A 109 -2.29 -24.06 -2.59
C THR A 109 -1.62 -23.06 -1.67
N THR A 110 -0.41 -22.62 -2.02
CA THR A 110 0.27 -21.49 -1.36
C THR A 110 -0.26 -20.17 -1.95
N TYR A 111 -0.78 -19.31 -1.10
CA TYR A 111 -1.20 -17.95 -1.45
C TYR A 111 -0.12 -16.96 -1.10
N THR A 112 0.10 -16.00 -1.98
CA THR A 112 1.04 -14.90 -1.79
C THR A 112 0.32 -13.58 -2.01
N ILE A 113 0.49 -12.64 -1.10
CA ILE A 113 -0.01 -11.27 -1.20
C ILE A 113 1.21 -10.36 -1.18
N ASP A 114 1.57 -9.84 -2.33
CA ASP A 114 2.66 -8.90 -2.50
C ASP A 114 2.11 -7.47 -2.49
N PHE A 115 2.51 -6.70 -1.49
CA PHE A 115 2.09 -5.31 -1.34
C PHE A 115 2.97 -4.34 -2.11
N THR A 116 4.07 -4.80 -2.68
CA THR A 116 5.07 -3.96 -3.37
C THR A 116 5.48 -2.74 -2.51
N ASP A 117 5.00 -1.53 -2.84
CA ASP A 117 5.19 -0.28 -2.09
C ASP A 117 3.85 0.34 -1.67
N ALA A 118 2.77 -0.47 -1.58
CA ALA A 118 1.43 0.02 -1.26
C ALA A 118 1.25 0.41 0.20
N ILE A 119 1.95 -0.24 1.13
CA ILE A 119 1.83 0.06 2.56
C ILE A 119 2.71 1.25 2.89
N VAL A 120 2.09 2.30 3.44
CA VAL A 120 2.79 3.52 3.86
C VAL A 120 2.33 3.94 5.25
N ASP A 121 3.16 4.69 5.99
CA ASP A 121 2.70 5.35 7.22
C ASP A 121 1.66 6.44 6.92
N ASN A 122 0.89 6.81 7.93
CA ASN A 122 -0.19 7.78 7.77
C ASN A 122 0.30 9.23 7.62
N ASN A 123 1.44 9.58 8.17
CA ASN A 123 1.88 10.97 8.30
C ASN A 123 2.78 11.40 7.14
N GLU A 124 3.93 10.78 7.00
CA GLU A 124 4.98 11.16 6.05
C GLU A 124 4.93 10.38 4.75
N ARG A 125 4.15 9.30 4.69
CA ARG A 125 4.03 8.38 3.55
C ARG A 125 5.33 7.61 3.27
N ASN A 126 6.08 7.27 4.32
CA ASN A 126 7.23 6.38 4.19
C ASN A 126 6.74 4.99 3.78
N LYS A 127 7.33 4.45 2.73
CA LYS A 127 6.89 3.20 2.11
C LYS A 127 7.53 1.99 2.77
N LEU A 128 6.74 0.97 3.07
CA LEU A 128 7.24 -0.36 3.38
C LEU A 128 7.45 -1.12 2.06
N ASP A 129 8.66 -1.04 1.51
CA ASP A 129 8.96 -1.62 0.21
C ASP A 129 9.11 -3.15 0.27
N GLY A 130 8.53 -3.84 -0.74
CA GLY A 130 8.74 -5.28 -0.97
C GLY A 130 8.11 -6.19 0.10
N PHE A 131 7.14 -5.71 0.87
CA PHE A 131 6.48 -6.54 1.87
C PHE A 131 5.56 -7.57 1.20
N THR A 132 5.85 -8.85 1.47
CA THR A 132 5.08 -9.97 0.95
C THR A 132 4.61 -10.86 2.10
N PHE A 133 3.33 -11.20 2.09
CA PHE A 133 2.71 -12.14 3.01
C PHE A 133 2.34 -13.43 2.28
N CYS A 134 2.57 -14.59 2.90
CA CYS A 134 2.13 -15.87 2.34
C CYS A 134 1.55 -16.82 3.39
N PHE A 135 0.70 -17.73 2.93
CA PHE A 135 0.12 -18.83 3.69
C PHE A 135 -0.25 -19.98 2.75
N ALA A 136 -0.49 -21.16 3.26
CA ALA A 136 -0.96 -22.30 2.47
C ALA A 136 -2.26 -22.88 3.01
N THR A 137 -3.09 -23.36 2.12
CA THR A 137 -4.28 -24.16 2.44
C THR A 137 -3.96 -25.65 2.62
N GLY A 138 -2.79 -26.08 2.16
CA GLY A 138 -2.21 -27.41 2.38
C GLY A 138 -1.28 -27.44 3.59
N ASP A 139 -0.56 -28.52 3.74
CA ASP A 139 0.34 -28.82 4.86
C ASP A 139 1.76 -28.25 4.70
N HIS A 140 2.08 -27.66 3.57
CA HIS A 140 3.39 -27.06 3.28
C HIS A 140 3.28 -25.76 2.49
N ILE A 141 4.33 -24.95 2.58
CA ILE A 141 4.51 -23.73 1.77
C ILE A 141 5.44 -24.08 0.59
N ASP A 142 5.00 -23.77 -0.61
CA ASP A 142 5.88 -23.81 -1.77
C ASP A 142 7.00 -22.78 -1.61
N SER A 143 8.26 -23.17 -1.85
CA SER A 143 9.42 -22.33 -1.53
C SER A 143 10.27 -21.93 -2.73
N LEU A 144 10.02 -22.50 -3.90
CA LEU A 144 10.79 -22.16 -5.10
C LEU A 144 10.43 -20.78 -5.63
N LYS A 145 11.33 -20.19 -6.39
CA LYS A 145 11.14 -18.88 -7.03
C LYS A 145 11.75 -18.82 -8.41
N ILE A 146 11.17 -17.97 -9.25
CA ILE A 146 11.66 -17.64 -10.60
C ILE A 146 11.94 -16.14 -10.61
N SER A 147 13.20 -15.75 -10.92
CA SER A 147 13.60 -14.35 -11.04
C SER A 147 14.24 -14.12 -12.41
N VAL A 148 13.68 -13.21 -13.19
CA VAL A 148 14.09 -12.94 -14.59
C VAL A 148 13.87 -11.46 -14.91
N PHE A 149 14.36 -11.03 -16.09
CA PHE A 149 14.19 -9.70 -16.66
C PHE A 149 13.27 -9.75 -17.88
N VAL A 150 12.46 -8.71 -18.06
CA VAL A 150 11.74 -8.45 -19.30
C VAL A 150 12.36 -7.22 -19.97
N VAL A 151 12.78 -7.39 -21.22
CA VAL A 151 13.39 -6.32 -22.01
C VAL A 151 12.80 -6.29 -23.42
N TYR A 152 12.81 -5.12 -24.04
CA TYR A 152 12.46 -4.99 -25.47
C TYR A 152 13.50 -5.67 -26.34
N ALA A 153 13.05 -6.52 -27.27
CA ALA A 153 13.95 -7.26 -28.16
C ALA A 153 14.79 -6.35 -29.09
N GLN A 154 14.28 -5.15 -29.43
CA GLN A 154 14.96 -4.24 -30.35
C GLN A 154 16.17 -3.55 -29.75
N ASN A 155 16.16 -3.25 -28.45
CA ASN A 155 17.17 -2.36 -27.84
C ASN A 155 17.60 -2.80 -26.44
N LEU A 156 17.07 -3.91 -25.93
CA LEU A 156 17.32 -4.48 -24.60
C LEU A 156 16.96 -3.53 -23.43
N ASN A 157 16.17 -2.51 -23.69
CA ASN A 157 15.68 -1.63 -22.62
C ASN A 157 14.72 -2.38 -21.70
N PRO A 158 14.77 -2.13 -20.39
CA PRO A 158 13.84 -2.72 -19.42
C PRO A 158 12.38 -2.39 -19.75
N VAL A 159 11.46 -3.33 -19.50
CA VAL A 159 10.01 -3.13 -19.62
C VAL A 159 9.42 -3.10 -18.21
N PRO A 160 9.18 -1.90 -17.64
CA PRO A 160 8.60 -1.79 -16.29
C PRO A 160 7.09 -1.95 -16.31
N GLY A 161 6.53 -2.42 -15.18
CA GLY A 161 5.08 -2.46 -14.93
C GLY A 161 4.30 -3.53 -15.71
N ILE A 162 4.98 -4.35 -16.51
CA ILE A 162 4.31 -5.38 -17.31
C ILE A 162 3.86 -6.54 -16.41
N LEU A 163 2.66 -7.05 -16.67
CA LEU A 163 2.14 -8.23 -16.00
C LEU A 163 2.88 -9.48 -16.48
N VAL A 164 3.41 -10.26 -15.55
CA VAL A 164 4.03 -11.55 -15.82
C VAL A 164 3.25 -12.64 -15.10
N GLY A 165 2.88 -13.68 -15.85
CA GLY A 165 2.20 -14.85 -15.29
C GLY A 165 2.90 -16.14 -15.65
N VAL A 166 2.79 -17.14 -14.79
CA VAL A 166 3.24 -18.51 -15.06
C VAL A 166 2.08 -19.48 -15.08
N HIS A 167 2.18 -20.46 -15.95
CA HIS A 167 1.18 -21.48 -16.14
C HIS A 167 1.83 -22.87 -16.18
N SER A 168 1.29 -23.83 -15.43
CA SER A 168 1.71 -25.23 -15.46
C SER A 168 1.22 -25.97 -16.73
N ASN A 169 0.15 -25.47 -17.37
CA ASN A 169 -0.23 -25.93 -18.69
C ASN A 169 0.70 -25.31 -19.75
N LEU A 170 1.39 -26.14 -20.53
CA LEU A 170 2.41 -25.72 -21.49
C LEU A 170 1.84 -25.34 -22.87
N ASP A 171 0.52 -25.34 -23.04
CA ASP A 171 -0.15 -24.87 -24.28
C ASP A 171 0.10 -23.35 -24.44
N ASP A 172 0.48 -22.91 -25.64
CA ASP A 172 0.72 -21.49 -25.95
C ASP A 172 -0.52 -20.60 -25.78
N THR A 173 -1.71 -21.18 -25.83
CA THR A 173 -2.99 -20.48 -25.67
C THR A 173 -3.56 -20.62 -24.26
N ALA A 174 -2.88 -21.28 -23.33
CA ALA A 174 -3.40 -21.52 -21.98
C ALA A 174 -3.82 -20.23 -21.27
N PHE A 175 -3.02 -19.18 -21.38
CA PHE A 175 -3.27 -17.89 -20.74
C PHE A 175 -4.58 -17.20 -21.16
N THR A 176 -5.15 -17.57 -22.31
CA THR A 176 -6.43 -17.02 -22.78
C THR A 176 -7.66 -17.77 -22.24
N LYS A 177 -7.46 -18.95 -21.70
CA LYS A 177 -8.55 -19.88 -21.32
C LYS A 177 -8.57 -20.21 -19.83
N ILE A 178 -7.42 -20.23 -19.20
CA ILE A 178 -7.22 -20.71 -17.83
C ILE A 178 -6.48 -19.64 -17.02
N PRO A 179 -6.86 -19.38 -15.77
CA PRO A 179 -6.13 -18.45 -14.91
C PRO A 179 -4.67 -18.88 -14.70
N PHE A 180 -3.77 -17.93 -14.55
CA PHE A 180 -2.38 -18.19 -14.18
C PHE A 180 -2.27 -18.89 -12.82
N ASN A 181 -1.24 -19.73 -12.66
CA ASN A 181 -0.90 -20.30 -11.35
C ASN A 181 -0.33 -19.22 -10.42
N ARG A 182 0.49 -18.32 -10.97
CA ARG A 182 1.08 -17.18 -10.26
C ARG A 182 1.18 -15.97 -11.18
N ILE A 183 1.09 -14.78 -10.60
CA ILE A 183 1.28 -13.50 -11.30
C ILE A 183 2.19 -12.59 -10.51
N THR A 184 2.85 -11.68 -11.20
CA THR A 184 3.62 -10.56 -10.63
C THR A 184 3.70 -9.43 -11.65
N LYS A 185 4.37 -8.32 -11.30
CA LYS A 185 4.71 -7.23 -12.23
C LYS A 185 6.21 -6.97 -12.23
N THR A 186 6.71 -6.49 -13.36
CA THR A 186 8.11 -6.04 -13.45
C THR A 186 8.29 -4.71 -12.71
N ASN A 187 9.42 -4.56 -12.04
CA ASN A 187 9.83 -3.31 -11.40
C ASN A 187 10.39 -2.30 -12.43
N SER A 188 10.87 -1.14 -11.98
CA SER A 188 11.45 -0.09 -12.84
C SER A 188 12.65 -0.54 -13.67
N ARG A 189 13.30 -1.65 -13.30
CA ARG A 189 14.43 -2.24 -14.01
C ARG A 189 14.03 -3.42 -14.91
N GLY A 190 12.74 -3.66 -15.07
CA GLY A 190 12.23 -4.80 -15.84
C GLY A 190 12.41 -6.15 -15.13
N GLU A 191 12.84 -6.16 -13.87
CA GLU A 191 13.01 -7.37 -13.09
C GLU A 191 11.67 -7.81 -12.49
N PHE A 192 11.46 -9.13 -12.42
CA PHE A 192 10.36 -9.68 -11.64
C PHE A 192 10.83 -10.92 -10.86
N THR A 193 10.14 -11.18 -9.77
CA THR A 193 10.30 -12.42 -9.01
C THR A 193 8.91 -13.00 -8.73
N ILE A 194 8.72 -14.26 -9.13
CA ILE A 194 7.57 -15.07 -8.73
C ILE A 194 8.05 -16.00 -7.61
N SER A 195 7.54 -15.81 -6.41
CA SER A 195 7.85 -16.62 -5.24
C SER A 195 6.75 -17.65 -4.96
N ASN A 196 7.05 -18.57 -4.07
CA ASN A 196 6.11 -19.57 -3.56
C ASN A 196 5.50 -20.42 -4.69
N ILE A 197 6.34 -20.88 -5.59
CA ILE A 197 5.96 -21.76 -6.69
C ILE A 197 6.33 -23.21 -6.37
N ALA A 198 5.43 -24.13 -6.66
CA ALA A 198 5.68 -25.57 -6.53
C ALA A 198 6.74 -26.06 -7.50
N GLU A 199 7.35 -27.22 -7.23
CA GLU A 199 8.21 -27.87 -8.19
C GLU A 199 7.44 -28.25 -9.46
N GLY A 200 8.05 -27.99 -10.63
CA GLY A 200 7.39 -28.28 -11.91
C GLY A 200 7.99 -27.57 -13.10
N THR A 201 7.38 -27.78 -14.26
CA THR A 201 7.69 -27.06 -15.49
C THR A 201 6.61 -26.02 -15.75
N TYR A 202 7.02 -24.82 -16.06
CA TYR A 202 6.12 -23.70 -16.26
C TYR A 202 6.41 -22.94 -17.54
N LYS A 203 5.37 -22.46 -18.18
CA LYS A 203 5.44 -21.47 -19.25
C LYS A 203 5.26 -20.09 -18.67
N ILE A 204 6.12 -19.15 -19.07
CA ILE A 204 6.09 -17.77 -18.61
C ILE A 204 5.51 -16.90 -19.72
N PHE A 205 4.56 -16.04 -19.37
CA PHE A 205 3.93 -15.08 -20.27
C PHE A 205 4.16 -13.66 -19.70
N ALA A 206 4.60 -12.75 -20.57
CA ALA A 206 4.65 -11.33 -20.28
C ALA A 206 3.59 -10.64 -21.14
N LEU A 207 2.63 -9.98 -20.49
CA LEU A 207 1.45 -9.39 -21.14
C LEU A 207 1.57 -7.87 -21.11
N SER A 208 1.60 -7.25 -22.29
CA SER A 208 1.41 -5.80 -22.41
C SER A 208 -0.08 -5.47 -22.46
N ASP A 209 -0.48 -4.37 -21.85
CA ASP A 209 -1.82 -3.78 -21.97
C ASP A 209 -2.11 -3.38 -23.42
#